data_38532f8f81b357e523457b9aa66378b0
#
_entry.id   38532f8f81b357e523457b9aa66378b0
#
_cell.length_a   1.000
_cell.length_b   1.000
_cell.length_c   1.000
_cell.angle_alpha   90.00
_cell.angle_beta   90.00
_cell.angle_gamma   90.00
#
_symmetry.space_group_name_H-M   'P 1'
#
loop_
_entity.id
_entity.type
_entity.pdbx_description
1 polymer ?
#
loop_
_entity_poly.entity_id
_entity_poly.type
_entity_poly.pdbx_seq_one_letter_code
_entity_poly.pdbx_strand_id
1 'polypeptide(L)'
;MLKRIDSFTAGRKVWVSVVFIFAILALLVDICGWQMPQQNILFYNVTASLPRGIYLCIPATKIERGDIVVYDPPKEVIDFSFQRGYVQHTDARFLKRVGAIAGDMYSIGEQGSFCINGVYIGEVRKLDSQNRPLPQLEQGDYVVPDGAFLPIADTTHSFDGRYTGTVSLGQIRAVVIPVLTRW
;
A
#
# COMPACT_ATOMS: atom_id res chain seq x y z
N MET A 1 -12.49 -53.16 28.53
CA MET A 1 -11.40 -52.21 28.87
C MET A 1 -10.34 -52.04 27.77
N LEU A 2 -10.33 -52.87 26.73
CA LEU A 2 -9.32 -52.85 25.62
C LEU A 2 -9.59 -51.81 24.50
N LYS A 3 -10.84 -51.39 24.24
CA LYS A 3 -11.16 -50.42 23.16
C LYS A 3 -10.69 -48.97 23.38
N ARG A 4 -10.26 -48.56 24.58
CA ARG A 4 -9.84 -47.22 24.91
C ARG A 4 -8.35 -46.95 24.67
N ILE A 5 -7.55 -48.01 24.52
CA ILE A 5 -6.10 -47.94 24.27
C ILE A 5 -5.81 -47.75 22.79
N ASP A 6 -6.63 -48.32 21.90
CA ASP A 6 -6.43 -48.25 20.44
C ASP A 6 -6.70 -46.84 19.85
N SER A 7 -7.64 -46.05 20.43
CA SER A 7 -7.93 -44.70 19.97
C SER A 7 -6.84 -43.72 20.32
N PHE A 8 -6.15 -43.91 21.43
CA PHE A 8 -5.04 -43.02 21.85
C PHE A 8 -3.78 -43.23 20.99
N THR A 9 -3.53 -44.46 20.58
CA THR A 9 -2.41 -44.83 19.70
C THR A 9 -2.66 -44.41 18.24
N ALA A 10 -3.92 -44.44 17.78
CA ALA A 10 -4.30 -44.00 16.46
C ALA A 10 -4.12 -42.46 16.30
N GLY A 11 -4.57 -41.67 17.28
CA GLY A 11 -4.40 -40.22 17.29
C GLY A 11 -2.92 -39.81 17.26
N ARG A 12 -2.08 -40.48 18.06
CA ARG A 12 -0.64 -40.24 18.11
C ARG A 12 0.07 -40.54 16.79
N LYS A 13 -0.34 -41.61 16.09
CA LYS A 13 0.21 -41.97 14.77
C LYS A 13 -0.18 -40.91 13.71
N VAL A 14 -1.41 -40.40 13.74
CA VAL A 14 -1.85 -39.34 12.83
C VAL A 14 -1.02 -38.07 13.04
N TRP A 15 -0.83 -37.65 14.28
CA TRP A 15 -0.01 -36.46 14.60
C TRP A 15 1.45 -36.61 14.16
N VAL A 16 2.05 -37.76 14.37
CA VAL A 16 3.41 -38.08 13.92
C VAL A 16 3.50 -38.03 12.40
N SER A 17 2.49 -38.54 11.68
CA SER A 17 2.46 -38.48 10.21
C SER A 17 2.32 -37.05 9.70
N VAL A 18 1.48 -36.22 10.33
CA VAL A 18 1.32 -34.82 9.97
C VAL A 18 2.62 -34.03 10.16
N VAL A 19 3.29 -34.19 11.31
CA VAL A 19 4.59 -33.56 11.57
C VAL A 19 5.65 -34.01 10.54
N PHE A 20 5.66 -35.32 10.18
CA PHE A 20 6.60 -35.84 9.20
C PHE A 20 6.35 -35.28 7.79
N ILE A 21 5.09 -35.13 7.39
CA ILE A 21 4.72 -34.48 6.11
C ILE A 21 5.17 -33.01 6.08
N PHE A 22 4.95 -32.25 7.16
CA PHE A 22 5.44 -30.89 7.25
C PHE A 22 6.96 -30.78 7.20
N ALA A 23 7.66 -31.68 7.86
CA ALA A 23 9.13 -31.75 7.82
C ALA A 23 9.65 -32.06 6.40
N ILE A 24 9.02 -33.02 5.70
CA ILE A 24 9.37 -33.31 4.30
C ILE A 24 9.08 -32.14 3.38
N LEU A 25 7.94 -31.47 3.54
CA LEU A 25 7.62 -30.28 2.76
C LEU A 25 8.62 -29.15 3.00
N ALA A 26 9.01 -28.91 4.25
CA ALA A 26 10.03 -27.92 4.59
C ALA A 26 11.40 -28.30 3.97
N LEU A 27 11.78 -29.57 4.01
CA LEU A 27 13.02 -30.05 3.40
C LEU A 27 13.01 -29.94 1.86
N LEU A 28 11.87 -30.22 1.22
CA LEU A 28 11.69 -30.04 -0.22
C LEU A 28 11.78 -28.60 -0.64
N VAL A 29 11.21 -27.66 0.15
CA VAL A 29 11.31 -26.21 -0.07
C VAL A 29 12.79 -25.79 -0.01
N ASP A 30 13.54 -26.28 0.96
CA ASP A 30 14.97 -25.98 1.14
C ASP A 30 15.83 -26.55 0.00
N ILE A 31 15.59 -27.80 -0.39
CA ILE A 31 16.30 -28.48 -1.49
C ILE A 31 16.02 -27.87 -2.85
N CYS A 32 14.78 -27.42 -3.08
CA CYS A 32 14.40 -26.71 -4.32
C CYS A 32 14.97 -25.29 -4.39
N GLY A 33 15.69 -24.82 -3.37
CA GLY A 33 16.24 -23.46 -3.34
C GLY A 33 15.15 -22.38 -3.35
N TRP A 34 13.95 -22.73 -2.95
CA TRP A 34 12.84 -21.79 -2.87
C TRP A 34 13.07 -20.84 -1.69
N GLN A 35 13.92 -19.84 -1.94
CA GLN A 35 14.10 -18.76 -1.00
C GLN A 35 12.75 -18.05 -0.88
N MET A 36 12.19 -18.00 0.32
CA MET A 36 11.05 -17.13 0.59
C MET A 36 11.39 -15.74 0.10
N PRO A 37 10.54 -15.09 -0.71
CA PRO A 37 10.81 -13.74 -1.16
C PRO A 37 11.04 -12.86 0.07
N GLN A 38 12.18 -12.18 0.14
CA GLN A 38 12.53 -11.26 1.24
C GLN A 38 11.62 -10.03 1.26
N GLN A 39 10.62 -9.97 0.39
CA GLN A 39 9.63 -8.91 0.32
C GLN A 39 8.43 -9.26 1.19
N ASN A 40 7.90 -8.26 1.87
CA ASN A 40 6.67 -8.41 2.62
C ASN A 40 5.54 -8.87 1.70
N ILE A 41 4.99 -10.03 1.96
CA ILE A 41 3.86 -10.60 1.18
C ILE A 41 2.55 -9.91 1.57
N LEU A 42 2.45 -9.43 2.81
CA LEU A 42 1.26 -8.79 3.36
C LEU A 42 1.61 -7.41 3.90
N PHE A 43 0.71 -6.47 3.67
CA PHE A 43 0.75 -5.12 4.23
C PHE A 43 -0.52 -4.88 5.05
N TYR A 44 -0.38 -4.23 6.19
CA TYR A 44 -1.52 -3.83 7.02
C TYR A 44 -1.69 -2.31 6.98
N ASN A 45 -2.80 -1.85 6.42
CA ASN A 45 -3.14 -0.44 6.38
C ASN A 45 -3.90 -0.02 7.63
N VAL A 46 -3.32 0.88 8.42
CA VAL A 46 -3.92 1.46 9.62
C VAL A 46 -4.61 2.81 9.36
N THR A 47 -4.34 3.43 8.20
CA THR A 47 -4.80 4.78 7.86
C THR A 47 -6.12 4.76 7.11
N ALA A 48 -6.87 5.86 7.17
CA ALA A 48 -8.13 6.02 6.43
C ALA A 48 -7.95 6.53 4.99
N SER A 49 -6.74 6.55 4.46
CA SER A 49 -6.47 6.94 3.07
C SER A 49 -7.09 5.99 2.05
N LEU A 50 -7.06 4.71 2.38
CA LEU A 50 -7.71 3.58 1.70
C LEU A 50 -8.37 2.72 2.76
N PRO A 51 -9.26 1.77 2.42
CA PRO A 51 -9.86 0.87 3.41
C PRO A 51 -8.80 0.25 4.33
N ARG A 52 -9.05 0.26 5.63
CA ARG A 52 -8.12 -0.30 6.62
C ARG A 52 -8.15 -1.81 6.57
N GLY A 53 -7.01 -2.46 6.76
CA GLY A 53 -6.94 -3.92 6.81
C GLY A 53 -5.76 -4.50 6.07
N ILE A 54 -5.91 -5.76 5.64
CA ILE A 54 -4.85 -6.58 5.07
C ILE A 54 -4.87 -6.48 3.54
N TYR A 55 -3.70 -6.23 2.99
CA TYR A 55 -3.41 -6.16 1.57
C TYR A 55 -2.35 -7.21 1.21
N LEU A 56 -2.59 -7.94 0.12
CA LEU A 56 -1.68 -8.97 -0.40
C LEU A 56 -0.84 -8.37 -1.54
N CYS A 57 0.47 -8.56 -1.48
CA CYS A 57 1.38 -8.24 -2.58
C CYS A 57 1.12 -9.15 -3.77
N ILE A 58 1.03 -8.56 -4.96
CA ILE A 58 0.91 -9.28 -6.23
C ILE A 58 2.09 -8.96 -7.14
N PRO A 59 2.54 -9.93 -7.96
CA PRO A 59 3.50 -9.65 -9.02
C PRO A 59 2.90 -8.65 -10.01
N ALA A 60 3.65 -7.59 -10.33
CA ALA A 60 3.26 -6.65 -11.35
C ALA A 60 4.45 -6.35 -12.25
N THR A 61 4.27 -6.46 -13.56
CA THR A 61 5.27 -6.12 -14.57
C THR A 61 5.13 -4.69 -15.05
N LYS A 62 3.98 -4.08 -14.81
CA LYS A 62 3.63 -2.71 -15.20
C LYS A 62 2.73 -2.10 -14.13
N ILE A 63 2.85 -0.81 -13.94
CA ILE A 63 1.97 -0.04 -13.06
C ILE A 63 0.89 0.62 -13.92
N GLU A 64 -0.37 0.48 -13.49
CA GLU A 64 -1.52 1.00 -14.21
C GLU A 64 -2.36 1.92 -13.31
N ARG A 65 -3.20 2.76 -13.92
CA ARG A 65 -4.15 3.59 -13.17
C ARG A 65 -5.10 2.69 -12.38
N GLY A 66 -5.34 3.05 -11.13
CA GLY A 66 -6.20 2.29 -10.24
C GLY A 66 -5.46 1.28 -9.36
N ASP A 67 -4.24 0.89 -9.73
CA ASP A 67 -3.42 0.00 -8.88
C ASP A 67 -3.24 0.61 -7.50
N ILE A 68 -3.20 -0.26 -6.50
CA ILE A 68 -2.84 0.15 -5.15
C ILE A 68 -1.36 -0.19 -4.94
N VAL A 69 -0.57 0.81 -4.59
CA VAL A 69 0.87 0.68 -4.43
C VAL A 69 1.32 1.03 -3.03
N VAL A 70 2.31 0.27 -2.56
CA VAL A 70 3.11 0.61 -1.39
C VAL A 70 4.39 1.25 -1.89
N TYR A 71 4.72 2.45 -1.42
CA TYR A 71 5.90 3.16 -1.86
C TYR A 71 6.59 3.91 -0.72
N ASP A 72 7.87 4.18 -0.90
CA ASP A 72 8.63 5.06 -0.02
C ASP A 72 8.36 6.51 -0.45
N PRO A 73 7.76 7.35 0.40
CA PRO A 73 7.50 8.74 0.03
C PRO A 73 8.81 9.54 -0.08
N PRO A 74 8.86 10.62 -0.87
CA PRO A 74 9.99 11.56 -0.86
C PRO A 74 10.33 12.02 0.55
N LYS A 75 11.63 12.31 0.79
CA LYS A 75 12.10 12.65 2.13
C LYS A 75 11.35 13.83 2.76
N GLU A 76 11.09 14.86 1.98
CA GLU A 76 10.37 16.05 2.44
C GLU A 76 8.92 15.72 2.85
N VAL A 77 8.29 14.78 2.14
CA VAL A 77 6.91 14.33 2.40
C VAL A 77 6.83 13.51 3.68
N ILE A 78 7.79 12.59 3.89
CA ILE A 78 7.80 11.78 5.12
C ILE A 78 8.18 12.60 6.34
N ASP A 79 9.15 13.50 6.23
CA ASP A 79 9.57 14.39 7.31
C ASP A 79 8.41 15.31 7.73
N PHE A 80 7.71 15.93 6.77
CA PHE A 80 6.51 16.72 7.03
C PHE A 80 5.42 15.89 7.72
N SER A 81 5.16 14.69 7.21
CA SER A 81 4.13 13.81 7.76
C SER A 81 4.45 13.37 9.19
N PHE A 82 5.71 13.11 9.49
CA PHE A 82 6.18 12.78 10.84
C PHE A 82 6.04 13.97 11.80
N GLN A 83 6.50 15.16 11.40
CA GLN A 83 6.38 16.37 12.19
C GLN A 83 4.92 16.75 12.51
N ARG A 84 4.00 16.40 11.60
CA ARG A 84 2.55 16.64 11.77
C ARG A 84 1.84 15.54 12.55
N GLY A 85 2.53 14.43 12.84
CA GLY A 85 1.94 13.27 13.50
C GLY A 85 0.99 12.46 12.60
N TYR A 86 1.13 12.58 11.26
CA TYR A 86 0.37 11.77 10.30
C TYR A 86 0.92 10.34 10.22
N VAL A 87 2.21 10.19 10.49
CA VAL A 87 2.91 8.90 10.63
C VAL A 87 3.70 8.88 11.93
N GLN A 88 3.98 7.68 12.43
CA GLN A 88 4.70 7.48 13.71
C GLN A 88 6.21 7.32 13.52
N HIS A 89 6.67 7.02 12.31
CA HIS A 89 8.06 6.74 11.98
C HIS A 89 8.47 7.40 10.67
N THR A 90 9.74 7.78 10.55
CA THR A 90 10.31 8.41 9.34
C THR A 90 10.65 7.41 8.24
N ASP A 91 10.55 6.12 8.51
CA ASP A 91 10.66 5.01 7.54
C ASP A 91 9.30 4.43 7.12
N ALA A 92 8.21 5.12 7.47
CA ALA A 92 6.86 4.69 7.14
C ALA A 92 6.64 4.72 5.62
N ARG A 93 6.10 3.63 5.09
CA ARG A 93 5.66 3.53 3.70
C ARG A 93 4.23 4.03 3.55
N PHE A 94 3.95 4.59 2.38
CA PHE A 94 2.61 5.04 2.05
C PHE A 94 1.90 4.00 1.19
N LEU A 95 0.62 3.83 1.46
CA LEU A 95 -0.31 3.02 0.67
C LEU A 95 -1.27 3.96 -0.03
N LYS A 96 -1.24 4.02 -1.35
CA LYS A 96 -2.08 4.90 -2.18
C LYS A 96 -2.48 4.21 -3.47
N ARG A 97 -3.51 4.76 -4.10
CA ARG A 97 -3.90 4.40 -5.45
C ARG A 97 -3.09 5.18 -6.48
N VAL A 98 -2.74 4.55 -7.56
CA VAL A 98 -2.20 5.23 -8.75
C VAL A 98 -3.33 6.00 -9.42
N GLY A 99 -3.39 7.30 -9.20
CA GLY A 99 -4.41 8.18 -9.76
C GLY A 99 -4.12 8.56 -11.21
N ALA A 100 -2.84 8.75 -11.52
CA ALA A 100 -2.39 9.10 -12.87
C ALA A 100 -0.98 8.54 -13.12
N ILE A 101 -0.67 8.28 -14.39
CA ILE A 101 0.61 7.75 -14.89
C ILE A 101 1.19 8.69 -15.95
N ALA A 102 2.40 8.43 -16.41
CA ALA A 102 3.09 9.22 -17.44
C ALA A 102 2.17 9.61 -18.60
N GLY A 103 2.18 10.89 -18.95
CA GLY A 103 1.34 11.49 -20.00
C GLY A 103 -0.06 11.90 -19.56
N ASP A 104 -0.53 11.48 -18.37
CA ASP A 104 -1.79 12.01 -17.82
C ASP A 104 -1.64 13.44 -17.35
N MET A 105 -2.75 14.16 -17.35
CA MET A 105 -2.82 15.52 -16.81
C MET A 105 -3.53 15.54 -15.46
N TYR A 106 -3.06 16.36 -14.54
CA TYR A 106 -3.81 16.76 -13.35
C TYR A 106 -3.78 18.26 -13.21
N SER A 107 -4.81 18.82 -12.63
CA SER A 107 -4.94 20.28 -12.51
C SER A 107 -5.44 20.69 -11.14
N ILE A 108 -5.01 21.89 -10.73
CA ILE A 108 -5.49 22.60 -9.56
C ILE A 108 -6.14 23.87 -10.05
N GLY A 109 -7.46 23.90 -9.95
CA GLY A 109 -8.26 25.03 -10.36
C GLY A 109 -8.50 26.04 -9.24
N GLU A 110 -9.34 27.02 -9.55
CA GLU A 110 -9.80 27.99 -8.57
C GLU A 110 -10.47 27.31 -7.38
N GLN A 111 -10.30 27.89 -6.20
CA GLN A 111 -10.84 27.39 -4.93
C GLN A 111 -10.32 26.00 -4.53
N GLY A 112 -9.23 25.49 -5.17
CA GLY A 112 -8.61 24.22 -4.82
C GLY A 112 -9.26 22.99 -5.46
N SER A 113 -10.08 23.16 -6.50
CA SER A 113 -10.61 22.01 -7.25
C SER A 113 -9.47 21.20 -7.87
N PHE A 114 -9.48 19.89 -7.66
CA PHE A 114 -8.46 18.98 -8.17
C PHE A 114 -9.07 18.02 -9.19
N CYS A 115 -8.50 18.00 -10.40
CA CYS A 115 -8.97 17.14 -11.49
C CYS A 115 -7.83 16.26 -12.01
N ILE A 116 -8.17 15.09 -12.51
CA ILE A 116 -7.28 14.20 -13.27
C ILE A 116 -7.94 13.92 -14.62
N ASN A 117 -7.24 14.21 -15.71
CA ASN A 117 -7.75 14.09 -17.09
C ASN A 117 -9.13 14.75 -17.27
N GLY A 118 -9.33 15.93 -16.65
CA GLY A 118 -10.58 16.67 -16.69
C GLY A 118 -11.68 16.15 -15.75
N VAL A 119 -11.46 15.03 -15.05
CA VAL A 119 -12.42 14.46 -14.09
C VAL A 119 -12.14 15.04 -12.71
N TYR A 120 -13.15 15.62 -12.08
CA TYR A 120 -13.05 16.13 -10.71
C TYR A 120 -12.87 14.98 -9.71
N ILE A 121 -11.80 15.05 -8.91
CA ILE A 121 -11.42 14.03 -7.91
C ILE A 121 -11.67 14.50 -6.48
N GLY A 122 -11.69 15.81 -6.27
CA GLY A 122 -11.88 16.39 -4.93
C GLY A 122 -11.24 17.76 -4.81
N GLU A 123 -11.04 18.19 -3.58
CA GLU A 123 -10.48 19.52 -3.27
C GLU A 123 -9.12 19.40 -2.58
N VAL A 124 -8.23 20.35 -2.88
CA VAL A 124 -7.00 20.61 -2.13
C VAL A 124 -7.36 21.51 -0.96
N ARG A 125 -7.28 20.99 0.25
CA ARG A 125 -7.61 21.74 1.47
C ARG A 125 -6.44 22.63 1.89
N LYS A 126 -6.72 23.80 2.43
CA LYS A 126 -5.69 24.72 2.93
C LYS A 126 -5.19 24.34 4.32
N LEU A 127 -6.02 23.66 5.10
CA LEU A 127 -5.75 23.31 6.50
C LEU A 127 -6.00 21.81 6.74
N ASP A 128 -5.20 21.23 7.62
CA ASP A 128 -5.41 19.87 8.11
C ASP A 128 -6.54 19.80 9.17
N SER A 129 -6.78 18.62 9.74
CA SER A 129 -7.80 18.39 10.76
C SER A 129 -7.53 19.12 12.09
N GLN A 130 -6.31 19.64 12.28
CA GLN A 130 -5.91 20.41 13.45
C GLN A 130 -5.79 21.93 13.13
N ASN A 131 -6.39 22.37 12.02
CA ASN A 131 -6.35 23.76 11.54
C ASN A 131 -4.91 24.28 11.28
N ARG A 132 -3.98 23.42 10.92
CA ARG A 132 -2.61 23.78 10.58
C ARG A 132 -2.46 23.88 9.05
N PRO A 133 -1.67 24.83 8.51
CA PRO A 133 -1.50 24.99 7.06
C PRO A 133 -0.97 23.74 6.40
N LEU A 134 -1.55 23.34 5.28
CA LEU A 134 -1.04 22.30 4.39
C LEU A 134 -0.19 22.91 3.27
N PRO A 135 0.83 22.22 2.76
CA PRO A 135 1.52 22.65 1.55
C PRO A 135 0.53 22.72 0.39
N GLN A 136 0.77 23.65 -0.52
CA GLN A 136 -0.08 23.86 -1.69
C GLN A 136 0.78 23.76 -2.93
N LEU A 137 0.34 23.00 -3.91
CA LEU A 137 0.81 23.15 -5.27
C LEU A 137 0.19 24.42 -5.87
N GLU A 138 0.88 25.06 -6.79
CA GLU A 138 0.35 26.23 -7.49
C GLU A 138 -0.87 25.86 -8.34
N GLN A 139 -1.73 26.84 -8.60
CA GLN A 139 -2.83 26.64 -9.55
C GLN A 139 -2.28 26.47 -10.96
N GLY A 140 -2.84 25.54 -11.71
CA GLY A 140 -2.40 25.25 -13.07
C GLY A 140 -2.58 23.80 -13.49
N ASP A 141 -2.14 23.54 -14.69
CA ASP A 141 -2.16 22.23 -15.31
C ASP A 141 -0.78 21.60 -15.24
N TYR A 142 -0.74 20.32 -14.89
CA TYR A 142 0.47 19.53 -14.73
C TYR A 142 0.36 18.26 -15.56
N VAL A 143 1.47 17.83 -16.14
CA VAL A 143 1.58 16.55 -16.83
C VAL A 143 2.42 15.62 -15.95
N VAL A 144 1.95 14.40 -15.75
CA VAL A 144 2.73 13.36 -15.06
C VAL A 144 3.94 13.01 -15.93
N PRO A 145 5.17 13.22 -15.46
CA PRO A 145 6.37 12.96 -16.25
C PRO A 145 6.63 11.45 -16.43
N ASP A 146 7.45 11.09 -17.42
CA ASP A 146 7.91 9.74 -17.61
C ASP A 146 8.60 9.21 -16.34
N GLY A 147 8.34 7.95 -16.02
CA GLY A 147 8.90 7.31 -14.81
C GLY A 147 8.30 7.76 -13.49
N ALA A 148 7.16 8.49 -13.52
CA ALA A 148 6.46 8.93 -12.33
C ALA A 148 4.99 8.48 -12.32
N PHE A 149 4.35 8.60 -11.16
CA PHE A 149 2.92 8.41 -10.95
C PHE A 149 2.38 9.43 -9.96
N LEU A 150 1.09 9.65 -9.97
CA LEU A 150 0.39 10.51 -9.02
C LEU A 150 -0.29 9.65 -7.95
N PRO A 151 0.16 9.66 -6.68
CA PRO A 151 -0.47 8.91 -5.61
C PRO A 151 -1.73 9.62 -5.11
N ILE A 152 -2.87 8.93 -5.11
CA ILE A 152 -4.17 9.48 -4.66
C ILE A 152 -4.79 8.52 -3.63
N ALA A 153 -5.41 9.10 -2.63
CA ALA A 153 -6.23 8.36 -1.67
C ALA A 153 -7.71 8.36 -2.10
N ASP A 154 -8.46 7.37 -1.64
CA ASP A 154 -9.90 7.29 -1.86
C ASP A 154 -10.68 8.28 -0.98
N THR A 155 -10.03 8.94 -0.02
CA THR A 155 -10.63 9.95 0.86
C THR A 155 -10.07 11.36 0.62
N THR A 156 -10.90 12.37 0.82
CA THR A 156 -10.52 13.78 0.65
C THR A 156 -9.63 14.32 1.77
N HIS A 157 -9.57 13.64 2.92
CA HIS A 157 -8.80 14.05 4.08
C HIS A 157 -7.38 13.50 4.11
N SER A 158 -6.95 12.82 3.05
CA SER A 158 -5.62 12.24 2.98
C SER A 158 -4.60 13.24 2.48
N PHE A 159 -3.40 13.15 3.05
CA PHE A 159 -2.21 13.84 2.53
C PHE A 159 -1.60 12.96 1.43
N ASP A 160 -1.71 13.39 0.18
CA ASP A 160 -1.34 12.63 -1.01
C ASP A 160 -0.91 13.55 -2.17
N GLY A 161 -0.90 13.04 -3.40
CA GLY A 161 -0.46 13.76 -4.59
C GLY A 161 -1.17 15.09 -4.88
N ARG A 162 -2.34 15.32 -4.28
CA ARG A 162 -3.00 16.64 -4.33
C ARG A 162 -2.16 17.75 -3.69
N TYR A 163 -1.28 17.39 -2.76
CA TYR A 163 -0.41 18.30 -2.01
C TYR A 163 1.06 18.17 -2.39
N THR A 164 1.47 16.96 -2.79
CA THR A 164 2.89 16.61 -2.98
C THR A 164 3.29 16.45 -4.44
N GLY A 165 2.30 16.39 -5.34
CA GLY A 165 2.53 16.09 -6.75
C GLY A 165 2.90 14.62 -7.00
N THR A 166 3.64 14.41 -8.08
CA THR A 166 4.05 13.09 -8.56
C THR A 166 5.22 12.50 -7.79
N VAL A 167 5.30 11.17 -7.82
CA VAL A 167 6.36 10.37 -7.19
C VAL A 167 6.98 9.45 -8.23
N SER A 168 8.29 9.21 -8.15
CA SER A 168 8.99 8.30 -9.06
C SER A 168 8.48 6.85 -8.93
N LEU A 169 8.31 6.16 -10.05
CA LEU A 169 7.99 4.72 -10.07
C LEU A 169 9.05 3.88 -9.35
N GLY A 170 10.31 4.31 -9.33
CA GLY A 170 11.39 3.64 -8.61
C GLY A 170 11.21 3.58 -7.08
N GLN A 171 10.31 4.40 -6.53
CA GLN A 171 9.96 4.40 -5.11
C GLN A 171 8.89 3.36 -4.77
N ILE A 172 8.22 2.74 -5.75
CA ILE A 172 7.25 1.67 -5.52
C ILE A 172 7.97 0.42 -5.04
N ARG A 173 7.46 -0.17 -3.95
CA ARG A 173 7.97 -1.39 -3.33
C ARG A 173 7.09 -2.60 -3.62
N ALA A 174 5.79 -2.38 -3.78
CA ALA A 174 4.85 -3.45 -4.09
C ALA A 174 3.58 -2.89 -4.74
N VAL A 175 2.98 -3.70 -5.61
CA VAL A 175 1.57 -3.57 -5.99
C VAL A 175 0.78 -4.53 -5.10
N VAL A 176 -0.36 -4.08 -4.59
CA VAL A 176 -1.13 -4.85 -3.62
C VAL A 176 -2.62 -4.82 -3.94
N ILE A 177 -3.32 -5.87 -3.52
CA ILE A 177 -4.77 -5.96 -3.59
C ILE A 177 -5.37 -6.07 -2.19
N PRO A 178 -6.56 -5.50 -1.92
CA PRO A 178 -7.25 -5.66 -0.65
C PRO A 178 -7.77 -7.10 -0.51
N VAL A 179 -7.51 -7.74 0.64
CA VAL A 179 -7.97 -9.10 0.94
C VAL A 179 -9.01 -9.09 2.07
N LEU A 180 -8.69 -8.42 3.16
CA LEU A 180 -9.58 -8.27 4.31
C LEU A 180 -9.52 -6.81 4.76
N THR A 181 -10.48 -6.02 4.26
CA THR A 181 -10.51 -4.57 4.49
C THR A 181 -11.89 -4.08 4.90
N ARG A 182 -11.91 -2.94 5.61
CA ARG A 182 -13.12 -2.20 5.98
C ARG A 182 -12.85 -0.69 6.00
N TRP A 183 -13.87 0.12 5.76
CA TRP A 183 -13.83 1.57 5.99
C TRP A 183 -13.93 1.92 7.48
#